data_bfba6e0d88206fd41b8a630960574923
#
_entry.id   bfba6e0d88206fd41b8a630960574923
#
_cell.length_a   1.000
_cell.length_b   1.000
_cell.length_c   1.000
_cell.angle_alpha   90.00
_cell.angle_beta   90.00
_cell.angle_gamma   90.00
#
_symmetry.space_group_name_H-M   'P 1'
#
loop_
_entity.id
_entity.type
_entity.pdbx_description
1 polymer ?
#
loop_
_entity_poly.entity_id
_entity_poly.type
_entity_poly.pdbx_seq_one_letter_code
_entity_poly.pdbx_strand_id
1 'polypeptide(L)'
;MNRDQQTVTPPPRGWLGKFADAFRGLFVAVTTQSSFAAHLPVAAVAVAAAVWFRIGPGEWCAVALAIGGVLAAEVFNTSLEELARAVGRYPDPGIRDALDCASAGVLVTVLAAVVVGLIIFGPRLLSLVA
;
A
#
# COMPACT_ATOMS: atom_id res chain seq x y z
N MET A 1 1.07 -8.98 43.36
CA MET A 1 1.16 -9.98 42.27
C MET A 1 -0.25 -10.11 41.71
N ASN A 2 -0.57 -9.31 40.70
CA ASN A 2 -1.94 -9.14 40.19
C ASN A 2 -2.22 -10.16 39.09
N ARG A 3 -3.19 -11.05 39.33
CA ARG A 3 -3.52 -12.24 38.50
C ARG A 3 -4.58 -11.98 37.43
N ASP A 4 -4.84 -10.76 37.04
CA ASP A 4 -5.98 -10.44 36.16
C ASP A 4 -5.59 -9.94 34.77
N GLN A 5 -4.47 -10.41 34.21
CA GLN A 5 -4.28 -10.35 32.77
C GLN A 5 -4.93 -11.59 32.15
N GLN A 6 -6.26 -11.62 32.17
CA GLN A 6 -7.01 -12.54 31.31
C GLN A 6 -6.67 -12.19 29.87
N THR A 7 -5.93 -13.07 29.22
CA THR A 7 -5.73 -13.03 27.76
C THR A 7 -7.10 -13.25 27.11
N VAL A 8 -7.78 -12.14 26.83
CA VAL A 8 -9.04 -12.18 26.06
C VAL A 8 -8.65 -12.53 24.63
N THR A 9 -8.64 -13.83 24.35
CA THR A 9 -8.59 -14.29 22.95
C THR A 9 -9.91 -13.92 22.29
N PRO A 10 -9.90 -13.07 21.25
CA PRO A 10 -11.14 -12.75 20.54
C PRO A 10 -11.76 -14.03 19.95
N PRO A 11 -13.10 -14.15 19.95
CA PRO A 11 -13.76 -15.32 19.41
C PRO A 11 -13.36 -15.57 17.95
N PRO A 12 -13.32 -16.84 17.48
CA PRO A 12 -12.98 -17.18 16.11
C PRO A 12 -13.96 -16.50 15.14
N ARG A 13 -13.45 -15.60 14.30
CA ARG A 13 -14.25 -14.86 13.32
C ARG A 13 -14.46 -15.69 12.07
N GLY A 14 -15.69 -15.77 11.58
CA GLY A 14 -16.00 -16.36 10.29
C GLY A 14 -15.35 -15.58 9.13
N TRP A 15 -15.28 -16.18 7.93
CA TRP A 15 -14.67 -15.58 6.74
C TRP A 15 -15.25 -14.20 6.38
N LEU A 16 -16.56 -14.03 6.48
CA LEU A 16 -17.24 -12.74 6.23
C LEU A 16 -16.74 -11.65 7.20
N GLY A 17 -16.52 -11.99 8.47
CA GLY A 17 -15.96 -11.06 9.45
C GLY A 17 -14.54 -10.63 9.09
N LYS A 18 -13.70 -11.57 8.60
CA LYS A 18 -12.33 -11.26 8.15
C LYS A 18 -12.32 -10.30 6.95
N PHE A 19 -13.21 -10.50 5.98
CA PHE A 19 -13.33 -9.57 4.85
C PHE A 19 -13.82 -8.18 5.31
N ALA A 20 -14.82 -8.12 6.19
CA ALA A 20 -15.29 -6.85 6.74
C ALA A 20 -14.17 -6.10 7.48
N ASP A 21 -13.33 -6.81 8.27
CA ASP A 21 -12.19 -6.22 8.95
C ASP A 21 -11.13 -5.72 7.94
N ALA A 22 -10.87 -6.48 6.86
CA ALA A 22 -9.94 -6.07 5.81
C ALA A 22 -10.40 -4.80 5.09
N PHE A 23 -11.68 -4.72 4.71
CA PHE A 23 -12.25 -3.51 4.10
C PHE A 23 -12.23 -2.32 5.04
N ARG A 24 -12.50 -2.53 6.32
CA ARG A 24 -12.40 -1.48 7.33
C ARG A 24 -10.96 -0.97 7.46
N GLY A 25 -9.97 -1.88 7.49
CA GLY A 25 -8.56 -1.52 7.55
C GLY A 25 -8.12 -0.71 6.32
N LEU A 26 -8.53 -1.13 5.12
CA LEU A 26 -8.29 -0.38 3.90
C LEU A 26 -8.92 1.01 3.93
N PHE A 27 -10.18 1.12 4.39
CA PHE A 27 -10.85 2.41 4.53
C PHE A 27 -10.11 3.34 5.49
N VAL A 28 -9.66 2.82 6.64
CA VAL A 28 -8.85 3.60 7.60
C VAL A 28 -7.58 4.09 6.93
N ALA A 29 -6.80 3.21 6.27
CA ALA A 29 -5.57 3.58 5.62
C ALA A 29 -5.77 4.69 4.58
N VAL A 30 -6.76 4.54 3.69
CA VAL A 30 -7.05 5.51 2.62
C VAL A 30 -7.51 6.87 3.17
N THR A 31 -8.24 6.89 4.29
CA THR A 31 -8.79 8.14 4.83
C THR A 31 -7.88 8.87 5.82
N THR A 32 -6.94 8.15 6.43
CA THR A 32 -6.03 8.75 7.43
C THR A 32 -4.67 9.13 6.88
N GLN A 33 -4.23 8.52 5.77
CA GLN A 33 -2.89 8.73 5.23
C GLN A 33 -2.89 9.60 3.99
N SER A 34 -2.12 10.68 4.04
CA SER A 34 -1.96 11.63 2.93
C SER A 34 -1.29 11.03 1.69
N SER A 35 -0.45 9.98 1.85
CA SER A 35 0.21 9.30 0.75
C SER A 35 -0.77 8.64 -0.23
N PHE A 36 -1.92 8.16 0.23
CA PHE A 36 -2.98 7.66 -0.65
C PHE A 36 -3.53 8.72 -1.60
N ALA A 37 -3.55 10.00 -1.17
CA ALA A 37 -3.96 11.12 -2.03
C ALA A 37 -3.01 11.30 -3.24
N ALA A 38 -1.77 10.84 -3.17
CA ALA A 38 -0.84 10.84 -4.28
C ALA A 38 -0.93 9.52 -5.09
N HIS A 39 -0.95 8.37 -4.43
CA HIS A 39 -0.88 7.07 -5.10
C HIS A 39 -2.15 6.70 -5.87
N LEU A 40 -3.33 7.03 -5.37
CA LEU A 40 -4.59 6.72 -6.05
C LEU A 40 -4.76 7.46 -7.37
N PRO A 41 -4.52 8.78 -7.49
CA PRO A 41 -4.53 9.46 -8.79
C PRO A 41 -3.51 8.90 -9.78
N VAL A 42 -2.28 8.61 -9.33
CA VAL A 42 -1.25 8.01 -10.19
C VAL A 42 -1.69 6.64 -10.70
N ALA A 43 -2.26 5.79 -9.84
CA ALA A 43 -2.81 4.50 -10.23
C ALA A 43 -3.95 4.67 -11.24
N ALA A 44 -4.85 5.62 -11.03
CA ALA A 44 -5.94 5.92 -11.98
C ALA A 44 -5.40 6.37 -13.35
N VAL A 45 -4.38 7.23 -13.38
CA VAL A 45 -3.72 7.66 -14.62
C VAL A 45 -3.04 6.47 -15.30
N ALA A 46 -2.36 5.59 -14.56
CA ALA A 46 -1.72 4.40 -15.13
C ALA A 46 -2.75 3.46 -15.75
N VAL A 47 -3.89 3.23 -15.09
CA VAL A 47 -4.99 2.42 -15.64
C VAL A 47 -5.60 3.08 -16.88
N ALA A 48 -5.84 4.38 -16.87
CA ALA A 48 -6.36 5.11 -18.01
C ALA A 48 -5.40 5.04 -19.22
N ALA A 49 -4.09 5.20 -18.98
CA ALA A 49 -3.07 5.04 -20.00
C ALA A 49 -3.03 3.60 -20.55
N ALA A 50 -3.15 2.60 -19.68
CA ALA A 50 -3.19 1.18 -20.08
C ALA A 50 -4.37 0.88 -21.02
N VAL A 51 -5.54 1.43 -20.73
CA VAL A 51 -6.73 1.35 -21.60
C VAL A 51 -6.50 2.10 -22.91
N TRP A 52 -6.00 3.34 -22.84
CA TRP A 52 -5.75 4.19 -24.00
C TRP A 52 -4.78 3.55 -24.99
N PHE A 53 -3.67 3.02 -24.49
CA PHE A 53 -2.64 2.37 -25.30
C PHE A 53 -2.97 0.91 -25.65
N ARG A 54 -4.10 0.38 -25.19
CA ARG A 54 -4.55 -1.01 -25.41
C ARG A 54 -3.44 -2.02 -25.13
N ILE A 55 -2.84 -1.93 -23.95
CA ILE A 55 -1.72 -2.80 -23.56
C ILE A 55 -2.14 -4.28 -23.53
N GLY A 56 -1.16 -5.17 -23.73
CA GLY A 56 -1.40 -6.62 -23.74
C GLY A 56 -1.69 -7.21 -22.35
N PRO A 57 -2.23 -8.45 -22.29
CA PRO A 57 -2.60 -9.09 -21.00
C PRO A 57 -1.42 -9.23 -20.02
N GLY A 58 -0.21 -9.54 -20.51
CA GLY A 58 0.99 -9.61 -19.66
C GLY A 58 1.37 -8.27 -19.05
N GLU A 59 1.22 -7.18 -19.82
CA GLU A 59 1.47 -5.82 -19.33
C GLU A 59 0.40 -5.39 -18.31
N TRP A 60 -0.86 -5.81 -18.52
CA TRP A 60 -1.92 -5.61 -17.53
C TRP A 60 -1.61 -6.30 -16.19
N CYS A 61 -1.07 -7.54 -16.22
CA CYS A 61 -0.62 -8.21 -15.02
C CYS A 61 0.48 -7.42 -14.32
N ALA A 62 1.47 -6.90 -15.06
CA ALA A 62 2.56 -6.11 -14.50
C ALA A 62 2.06 -4.80 -13.87
N VAL A 63 1.16 -4.07 -14.54
CA VAL A 63 0.54 -2.84 -14.01
C VAL A 63 -0.28 -3.12 -12.75
N ALA A 64 -1.10 -4.19 -12.77
CA ALA A 64 -1.91 -4.58 -11.61
C ALA A 64 -1.05 -4.95 -10.39
N LEU A 65 0.03 -5.71 -10.61
CA LEU A 65 0.98 -6.08 -9.56
C LEU A 65 1.74 -4.86 -9.03
N ALA A 66 2.15 -3.94 -9.90
CA ALA A 66 2.83 -2.72 -9.50
C ALA A 66 1.92 -1.83 -8.62
N ILE A 67 0.68 -1.57 -9.06
CA ILE A 67 -0.30 -0.80 -8.29
C ILE A 67 -0.61 -1.51 -6.97
N GLY A 68 -0.94 -2.81 -7.01
CA GLY A 68 -1.26 -3.60 -5.83
C GLY A 68 -0.11 -3.65 -4.83
N GLY A 69 1.13 -3.77 -5.30
CA GLY A 69 2.33 -3.76 -4.47
C GLY A 69 2.52 -2.44 -3.72
N VAL A 70 2.39 -1.30 -4.41
CA VAL A 70 2.47 0.03 -3.79
C VAL A 70 1.38 0.22 -2.75
N LEU A 71 0.12 -0.08 -3.09
CA LEU A 71 -1.00 0.08 -2.15
C LEU A 71 -0.88 -0.86 -0.94
N ALA A 72 -0.41 -2.10 -1.13
CA ALA A 72 -0.17 -3.03 -0.03
C ALA A 72 0.95 -2.52 0.90
N ALA A 73 2.06 -2.05 0.35
CA ALA A 73 3.14 -1.47 1.13
C ALA A 73 2.67 -0.26 1.96
N GLU A 74 1.84 0.62 1.38
CA GLU A 74 1.23 1.75 2.08
C GLU A 74 0.31 1.32 3.22
N VAL A 75 -0.52 0.28 3.03
CA VAL A 75 -1.37 -0.26 4.10
C VAL A 75 -0.53 -0.81 5.24
N PHE A 76 0.56 -1.52 4.94
CA PHE A 76 1.49 -2.02 5.97
C PHE A 76 2.20 -0.89 6.69
N ASN A 77 2.70 0.12 5.98
CA ASN A 77 3.31 1.30 6.58
C ASN A 77 2.33 1.99 7.53
N THR A 78 1.10 2.24 7.08
CA THR A 78 0.02 2.81 7.89
C THR A 78 -0.23 2.00 9.16
N SER A 79 -0.27 0.67 9.05
CA SER A 79 -0.53 -0.20 10.22
C SER A 79 0.56 -0.09 11.28
N LEU A 80 1.82 0.06 10.87
CA LEU A 80 2.95 0.26 11.78
C LEU A 80 2.93 1.65 12.43
N GLU A 81 2.55 2.68 11.69
CA GLU A 81 2.37 4.03 12.24
C GLU A 81 1.25 4.08 13.28
N GLU A 82 0.10 3.45 13.00
CA GLU A 82 -1.01 3.35 13.96
C GLU A 82 -0.61 2.57 15.22
N LEU A 83 0.13 1.46 15.03
CA LEU A 83 0.65 0.69 16.15
C LEU A 83 1.62 1.52 16.99
N ALA A 84 2.55 2.24 16.37
CA ALA A 84 3.50 3.11 17.06
C ALA A 84 2.78 4.20 17.86
N ARG A 85 1.74 4.81 17.31
CA ARG A 85 0.88 5.78 18.01
C ARG A 85 0.17 5.16 19.20
N ALA A 86 -0.37 3.95 19.06
CA ALA A 86 -1.08 3.25 20.13
C ALA A 86 -0.17 2.84 21.30
N VAL A 87 1.08 2.49 21.02
CA VAL A 87 2.08 2.14 22.05
C VAL A 87 2.54 3.37 22.85
N GLY A 88 2.42 4.58 22.29
CA GLY A 88 2.71 5.83 22.98
C GLY A 88 4.15 6.02 23.43
N ARG A 89 5.10 5.25 22.89
CA ARG A 89 6.54 5.31 23.23
C ARG A 89 7.37 6.10 22.19
N TYR A 90 6.76 7.05 21.52
CA TYR A 90 7.49 7.95 20.65
C TYR A 90 8.14 9.08 21.49
N PRO A 91 9.46 9.34 21.40
CA PRO A 91 10.43 8.91 20.39
C PRO A 91 11.37 7.75 20.86
N ASP A 92 10.90 6.51 20.84
CA ASP A 92 11.76 5.35 21.04
C ASP A 92 12.59 5.09 19.78
N PRO A 93 13.94 4.95 19.84
CA PRO A 93 14.79 4.74 18.65
C PRO A 93 14.41 3.49 17.87
N GLY A 94 14.04 2.39 18.51
CA GLY A 94 13.66 1.15 17.84
C GLY A 94 12.32 1.28 17.09
N ILE A 95 11.37 2.03 17.64
CA ILE A 95 10.11 2.34 16.96
C ILE A 95 10.38 3.21 15.73
N ARG A 96 11.26 4.20 15.85
CA ARG A 96 11.67 5.05 14.73
C ARG A 96 12.30 4.24 13.60
N ASP A 97 13.26 3.38 13.94
CA ASP A 97 13.90 2.52 12.94
C ASP A 97 12.89 1.61 12.22
N ALA A 98 11.90 1.08 12.93
CA ALA A 98 10.83 0.27 12.35
C ALA A 98 9.97 1.07 11.36
N LEU A 99 9.61 2.32 11.69
CA LEU A 99 8.85 3.21 10.80
C LEU A 99 9.66 3.63 9.59
N ASP A 100 10.95 3.91 9.75
CA ASP A 100 11.87 4.22 8.64
C ASP A 100 11.99 3.01 7.69
N CYS A 101 12.10 1.79 8.21
CA CYS A 101 12.09 0.56 7.40
C CYS A 101 10.77 0.37 6.64
N ALA A 102 9.63 0.65 7.28
CA ALA A 102 8.33 0.54 6.63
C ALA A 102 8.20 1.53 5.47
N SER A 103 8.61 2.78 5.68
CA SER A 103 8.65 3.82 4.65
C SER A 103 9.61 3.46 3.51
N ALA A 104 10.76 2.85 3.82
CA ALA A 104 11.69 2.34 2.81
C ALA A 104 11.05 1.23 1.96
N GLY A 105 10.22 0.36 2.54
CA GLY A 105 9.43 -0.63 1.81
C GLY A 105 8.50 0.00 0.77
N VAL A 106 7.81 1.08 1.14
CA VAL A 106 6.99 1.86 0.20
C VAL A 106 7.85 2.44 -0.93
N LEU A 107 8.98 3.07 -0.59
CA LEU A 107 9.88 3.64 -1.59
C LEU A 107 10.35 2.60 -2.61
N VAL A 108 10.73 1.41 -2.16
CA VAL A 108 11.18 0.31 -3.05
C VAL A 108 10.06 -0.11 -4.00
N THR A 109 8.84 -0.26 -3.52
CA THR A 109 7.70 -0.64 -4.38
C THR A 109 7.33 0.45 -5.37
N VAL A 110 7.40 1.72 -4.97
CA VAL A 110 7.18 2.86 -5.87
C VAL A 110 8.24 2.91 -6.98
N LEU A 111 9.52 2.73 -6.65
CA LEU A 111 10.60 2.70 -7.64
C LEU A 111 10.40 1.54 -8.64
N ALA A 112 10.01 0.36 -8.16
CA ALA A 112 9.69 -0.77 -9.02
C ALA A 112 8.49 -0.46 -9.94
N ALA A 113 7.44 0.16 -9.41
CA ALA A 113 6.28 0.58 -10.21
C ALA A 113 6.64 1.62 -11.29
N VAL A 114 7.53 2.56 -10.97
CA VAL A 114 8.05 3.54 -11.94
C VAL A 114 8.80 2.82 -13.08
N VAL A 115 9.66 1.85 -12.76
CA VAL A 115 10.36 1.05 -13.77
C VAL A 115 9.38 0.32 -14.68
N VAL A 116 8.36 -0.33 -14.11
CA VAL A 116 7.28 -0.98 -14.89
C VAL A 116 6.58 0.03 -15.80
N GLY A 117 6.23 1.19 -15.29
CA GLY A 117 5.60 2.26 -16.05
C GLY A 117 6.46 2.76 -17.22
N LEU A 118 7.76 2.98 -16.97
CA LEU A 118 8.72 3.41 -18.01
C LEU A 118 8.87 2.36 -19.11
N ILE A 119 8.95 1.09 -18.76
CA ILE A 119 9.05 -0.01 -19.75
C ILE A 119 7.79 -0.10 -20.62
N ILE A 120 6.61 0.01 -20.00
CA ILE A 120 5.33 -0.19 -20.69
C ILE A 120 4.92 1.06 -21.47
N PHE A 121 4.94 2.23 -20.83
CA PHE A 121 4.41 3.46 -21.41
C PHE A 121 5.45 4.31 -22.14
N GLY A 122 6.74 4.23 -21.75
CA GLY A 122 7.81 5.03 -22.33
C GLY A 122 7.88 4.96 -23.86
N PRO A 123 8.00 3.77 -24.49
CA PRO A 123 8.06 3.65 -25.96
C PRO A 123 6.80 4.19 -26.65
N ARG A 124 5.63 4.00 -26.01
CA ARG A 124 4.33 4.45 -26.53
C ARG A 124 4.20 5.96 -26.54
N LEU A 125 4.66 6.60 -25.47
CA LEU A 125 4.67 8.07 -25.37
C LEU A 125 5.65 8.69 -26.36
N LEU A 126 6.83 8.11 -26.53
CA LEU A 126 7.81 8.56 -27.52
C LEU A 126 7.25 8.50 -28.93
N SER A 127 6.48 7.45 -29.27
CA SER A 127 5.87 7.31 -30.61
C SER A 127 4.75 8.32 -30.89
N LEU A 128 4.24 9.06 -29.89
CA LEU A 128 3.25 10.12 -30.10
C LEU A 128 3.89 11.47 -30.50
N VAL A 129 5.18 11.65 -30.23
CA VAL A 129 5.90 12.91 -30.44
C VAL A 129 6.98 12.80 -31.56
N ALA A 130 7.19 11.59 -32.08
CA ALA A 130 8.07 11.30 -33.22
C ALA A 130 7.28 11.29 -34.52
#